data_5540141f8eb537a29003ebd575c5aca7
#
_entry.id   5540141f8eb537a29003ebd575c5aca7
#
_cell.length_a   1.000
_cell.length_b   1.000
_cell.length_c   1.000
_cell.angle_alpha   90.00
_cell.angle_beta   90.00
_cell.angle_gamma   90.00
#
_symmetry.space_group_name_H-M   'P 1'
#
loop_
_entity.id
_entity.type
_entity.pdbx_description
1 polymer ?
#
loop_
_entity_poly.entity_id
_entity_poly.type
_entity_poly.pdbx_seq_one_letter_code
_entity_poly.pdbx_strand_id
1 'polypeptide(L)'
;MSPSPAPQSQPRNPLHGLTLQTIVTALVERYGWADLAQRIPIRCFSTDPSIASSLRFLRKTPWAREKVESLYLFMQRDLRRAGQPHPPR
;
A
#
# COMPACT_ATOMS: atom_id res chain seq x y z
N MET A 1 -1.38 -28.79 6.81
CA MET A 1 -1.40 -28.22 6.62
C MET A 1 -1.52 -27.52 6.65
N SER A 2 -1.70 -27.37 6.28
CA SER A 2 -1.83 -26.55 6.12
C SER A 2 -2.06 -25.95 5.89
N PRO A 3 -2.21 -25.74 5.79
CA PRO A 3 -2.55 -24.93 5.46
C PRO A 3 -2.79 -24.22 5.15
N SER A 4 -3.01 -24.12 4.96
CA SER A 4 -3.23 -23.34 4.52
C SER A 4 -3.62 -22.78 4.27
N PRO A 5 -3.88 -22.63 4.27
CA PRO A 5 -4.39 -21.99 3.86
C PRO A 5 -4.51 -21.21 3.38
N ALA A 6 -4.81 -21.09 3.30
CA ALA A 6 -5.01 -20.41 2.86
C ALA A 6 -4.87 -20.02 2.15
N PRO A 7 -5.08 -20.10 1.89
CA PRO A 7 -4.84 -19.67 1.04
C PRO A 7 -4.44 -18.82 0.59
N GLN A 8 -4.54 -18.92 0.67
CA GLN A 8 -4.12 -18.36 0.38
C GLN A 8 -3.16 -17.86 0.24
N SER A 9 -2.95 -18.09 0.89
CA SER A 9 -2.10 -17.15 0.60
C SER A 9 -1.57 -17.29 -0.71
N GLN A 10 -1.42 -16.36 -1.37
CA GLN A 10 -0.98 -16.40 -2.66
C GLN A 10 0.48 -16.31 -2.68
N PRO A 11 1.20 -17.33 -3.08
CA PRO A 11 2.66 -17.27 -3.11
C PRO A 11 3.20 -16.20 -4.02
N ARG A 12 2.42 -15.83 -5.04
CA ARG A 12 2.90 -14.81 -5.95
C ARG A 12 2.49 -13.43 -5.60
N ASN A 13 1.73 -13.27 -4.55
CA ASN A 13 1.28 -11.94 -4.14
C ASN A 13 2.47 -11.17 -3.60
N PRO A 14 2.89 -10.08 -4.25
CA PRO A 14 4.04 -9.32 -3.77
C PRO A 14 3.79 -8.66 -2.42
N LEU A 15 2.55 -8.66 -1.95
CA LEU A 15 2.23 -8.13 -0.62
C LEU A 15 2.21 -9.21 0.44
N HIS A 16 2.51 -10.43 0.06
CA HIS A 16 2.54 -11.53 1.00
C HIS A 16 3.55 -11.23 2.09
N GLY A 17 3.14 -11.37 3.33
CA GLY A 17 4.01 -11.13 4.46
C GLY A 17 4.09 -9.68 4.91
N LEU A 18 3.47 -8.76 4.19
CA LEU A 18 3.47 -7.37 4.58
C LEU A 18 2.18 -7.04 5.30
N THR A 19 2.30 -6.23 6.36
CA THR A 19 1.12 -5.77 7.06
C THR A 19 0.60 -4.49 6.43
N LEU A 20 -0.67 -4.23 6.64
CA LEU A 20 -1.26 -3.00 6.16
C LEU A 20 -0.57 -1.78 6.77
N GLN A 21 -0.15 -1.89 8.02
CA GLN A 21 0.58 -0.81 8.66
C GLN A 21 1.88 -0.51 7.94
N THR A 22 2.61 -1.53 7.56
CA THR A 22 3.85 -1.35 6.81
C THR A 22 3.58 -0.65 5.48
N ILE A 23 2.52 -1.07 4.80
CA ILE A 23 2.18 -0.49 3.51
C ILE A 23 1.83 0.99 3.65
N VAL A 24 0.96 1.32 4.59
CA VAL A 24 0.55 2.70 4.78
C VAL A 24 1.72 3.56 5.20
N THR A 25 2.54 3.06 6.13
CA THR A 25 3.69 3.82 6.58
C THR A 25 4.64 4.13 5.42
N ALA A 26 4.89 3.15 4.58
CA ALA A 26 5.76 3.37 3.43
C ALA A 26 5.19 4.40 2.48
N LEU A 27 3.88 4.37 2.25
CA LEU A 27 3.25 5.33 1.37
C LEU A 27 3.31 6.74 1.94
N VAL A 28 3.11 6.88 3.24
CA VAL A 28 3.20 8.19 3.87
C VAL A 28 4.63 8.73 3.78
N GLU A 29 5.61 7.88 3.98
CA GLU A 29 6.99 8.31 3.88
C GLU A 29 7.36 8.71 2.46
N ARG A 30 6.80 8.03 1.48
CA ARG A 30 7.12 8.32 0.09
C ARG A 30 6.39 9.56 -0.42
N TYR A 31 5.11 9.67 -0.13
CA TYR A 31 4.28 10.69 -0.74
C TYR A 31 3.86 11.80 0.21
N GLY A 32 3.71 11.47 1.49
CA GLY A 32 3.12 12.40 2.44
C GLY A 32 1.61 12.34 2.41
N TRP A 33 1.00 12.83 3.48
CA TRP A 33 -0.45 12.75 3.62
C TRP A 33 -1.19 13.50 2.53
N ALA A 34 -0.70 14.69 2.19
CA ALA A 34 -1.39 15.54 1.22
C ALA A 34 -1.44 14.86 -0.16
N ASP A 35 -0.32 14.27 -0.57
CA ASP A 35 -0.27 13.60 -1.84
C ASP A 35 -1.11 12.33 -1.84
N LEU A 36 -1.07 11.60 -0.72
CA LEU A 36 -1.90 10.41 -0.59
C LEU A 36 -3.37 10.75 -0.71
N ALA A 37 -3.79 11.86 -0.10
CA ALA A 37 -5.18 12.26 -0.17
C ALA A 37 -5.61 12.58 -1.58
N GLN A 38 -4.69 13.09 -2.40
CA GLN A 38 -5.02 13.36 -3.78
C GLN A 38 -5.09 12.10 -4.60
N ARG A 39 -4.23 11.14 -4.31
CA ARG A 39 -4.22 9.89 -5.06
C ARG A 39 -5.34 8.96 -4.65
N ILE A 40 -5.65 8.95 -3.36
CA ILE A 40 -6.73 8.14 -2.81
C ILE A 40 -7.58 9.07 -1.95
N PRO A 41 -8.65 9.63 -2.51
CA PRO A 41 -9.41 10.68 -1.82
C PRO A 41 -10.32 10.11 -0.73
N ILE A 42 -9.73 9.70 0.36
CA ILE A 42 -10.49 9.24 1.51
C ILE A 42 -10.19 10.16 2.68
N ARG A 43 -11.17 10.29 3.55
CA ARG A 43 -11.12 11.27 4.61
C ARG A 43 -9.99 11.04 5.58
N CYS A 44 -9.66 9.80 5.87
CA CYS A 44 -8.62 9.51 6.83
C CYS A 44 -7.23 9.94 6.35
N PHE A 45 -7.09 10.29 5.08
CA PHE A 45 -5.85 10.83 4.57
C PHE A 45 -5.84 12.36 4.52
N SER A 46 -7.01 12.98 4.55
CA SER A 46 -7.10 14.44 4.39
C SER A 46 -7.50 15.16 5.67
N THR A 47 -8.24 14.50 6.55
CA THR A 47 -8.73 15.14 7.76
C THR A 47 -8.00 14.53 8.95
N ASP A 48 -7.16 15.33 9.59
CA ASP A 48 -6.42 14.92 10.78
C ASP A 48 -5.78 13.54 10.57
N PRO A 49 -4.94 13.41 9.56
CA PRO A 49 -4.45 12.10 9.18
C PRO A 49 -3.52 11.49 10.21
N SER A 50 -3.66 10.18 10.40
CA SER A 50 -2.73 9.43 11.24
C SER A 50 -2.72 8.00 10.75
N ILE A 51 -1.65 7.29 11.09
CA ILE A 51 -1.54 5.87 10.75
C ILE A 51 -2.68 5.09 11.40
N ALA A 52 -2.93 5.36 12.67
CA ALA A 52 -3.94 4.60 13.41
C ALA A 52 -5.33 4.75 12.81
N SER A 53 -5.74 5.97 12.51
CA SER A 53 -7.07 6.19 11.94
C SER A 53 -7.18 5.62 10.54
N SER A 54 -6.10 5.71 9.78
CA SER A 54 -6.09 5.14 8.43
C SER A 54 -6.24 3.63 8.47
N LEU A 55 -5.53 2.97 9.36
CA LEU A 55 -5.64 1.53 9.48
C LEU A 55 -7.03 1.10 9.88
N ARG A 56 -7.64 1.84 10.82
CA ARG A 56 -8.98 1.52 11.26
C ARG A 56 -9.97 1.61 10.10
N PHE A 57 -9.86 2.67 9.31
CA PHE A 57 -10.74 2.84 8.17
C PHE A 57 -10.52 1.76 7.11
N LEU A 58 -9.25 1.51 6.80
CA LEU A 58 -8.93 0.59 5.71
C LEU A 58 -9.32 -0.84 6.04
N ARG A 59 -9.26 -1.22 7.31
CA ARG A 59 -9.65 -2.58 7.69
C ARG A 59 -11.12 -2.84 7.45
N LYS A 60 -11.93 -1.80 7.46
CA LYS A 60 -13.36 -1.93 7.27
C LYS A 60 -13.81 -1.61 5.86
N THR A 61 -12.89 -1.18 5.01
CA THR A 61 -13.27 -0.66 3.69
C THR A 61 -12.41 -1.32 2.62
N PRO A 62 -12.85 -2.48 2.13
CA PRO A 62 -12.02 -3.26 1.18
C PRO A 62 -11.62 -2.49 -0.07
N TRP A 63 -12.52 -1.68 -0.62
CA TRP A 63 -12.18 -0.97 -1.86
C TRP A 63 -11.04 0.03 -1.62
N ALA A 64 -11.04 0.67 -0.46
CA ALA A 64 -9.97 1.62 -0.15
C ALA A 64 -8.67 0.89 0.13
N ARG A 65 -8.75 -0.24 0.80
CA ARG A 65 -7.55 -1.03 1.04
C ARG A 65 -6.93 -1.51 -0.25
N GLU A 66 -7.75 -1.91 -1.21
CA GLU A 66 -7.23 -2.33 -2.51
C GLU A 66 -6.52 -1.19 -3.22
N LYS A 67 -7.04 0.01 -3.11
CA LYS A 67 -6.39 1.16 -3.72
C LYS A 67 -5.04 1.45 -3.07
N VAL A 68 -4.98 1.32 -1.75
CA VAL A 68 -3.72 1.51 -1.03
C VAL A 68 -2.71 0.46 -1.44
N GLU A 69 -3.14 -0.78 -1.55
CA GLU A 69 -2.25 -1.87 -1.95
C GLU A 69 -1.77 -1.67 -3.39
N SER A 70 -2.65 -1.24 -4.25
CA SER A 70 -2.27 -0.99 -5.64
C SER A 70 -1.25 0.14 -5.74
N LEU A 71 -1.45 1.18 -4.97
CA LEU A 71 -0.52 2.30 -4.96
C LEU A 71 0.84 1.85 -4.42
N TYR A 72 0.83 1.00 -3.41
CA TYR A 72 2.08 0.48 -2.87
C TYR A 72 2.85 -0.31 -3.93
N LEU A 73 2.14 -1.15 -4.69
CA LEU A 73 2.79 -1.90 -5.76
C LEU A 73 3.31 -0.98 -6.85
N PHE A 74 2.57 0.05 -7.17
CA PHE A 74 3.02 1.04 -8.13
C PHE A 74 4.28 1.74 -7.64
N MET A 75 4.28 2.12 -6.36
CA MET A 75 5.44 2.75 -5.76
C MET A 75 6.66 1.84 -5.80
N GLN A 76 6.47 0.57 -5.49
CA GLN A 76 7.57 -0.37 -5.51
C GLN A 76 8.18 -0.51 -6.90
N ARG A 77 7.32 -0.58 -7.91
CA ARG A 77 7.79 -0.65 -9.27
C ARG A 77 8.55 0.61 -9.66
N ASP A 78 8.01 1.75 -9.25
CA ASP A 78 8.61 3.03 -9.56
C ASP A 78 9.98 3.17 -8.91
N LEU A 79 10.09 2.78 -7.65
CA LEU A 79 11.37 2.85 -6.95
C LEU A 79 12.39 1.89 -7.55
N ARG A 80 11.94 0.71 -7.93
CA ARG A 80 12.84 -0.25 -8.53
C ARG A 80 13.37 0.26 -9.85
N ARG A 81 12.48 0.86 -10.64
CA ARG A 81 12.88 1.44 -11.92
C ARG A 81 13.85 2.59 -11.74
N ALA A 82 13.58 3.45 -10.75
CA ALA A 82 14.45 4.59 -10.51
C ALA A 82 15.79 4.19 -9.96
N GLY A 83 15.84 3.08 -9.23
CA GLY A 83 17.08 2.65 -8.61
C GLY A 83 17.97 1.80 -9.48
N GLN A 84 17.55 1.49 -10.70
CA GLN A 84 18.33 0.66 -11.59
C GLN A 84 18.73 1.43 -12.83
N PRO A 85 19.95 1.18 -13.30
CA PRO A 85 20.32 1.76 -14.60
C PRO A 85 19.47 1.10 -15.67
N HIS A 86 18.92 1.91 -16.53
CA HIS A 86 18.07 1.38 -17.56
C HIS A 86 18.87 1.15 -18.80
N PRO A 87 18.61 0.06 -19.49
CA PRO A 87 19.18 -0.07 -20.83
C PRO A 87 18.57 1.01 -21.72
N PRO A 88 19.35 1.51 -22.62
CA PRO A 88 18.80 2.50 -23.55
C PRO A 88 17.70 1.87 -24.38
N ARG A 89 16.74 2.68 -24.71
CA ARG A 89 15.63 2.16 -25.46
C ARG A 89 15.72 2.49 -26.88
#